data_1ff76aaddc60ce9d5ddc3dea43234fec
#
_entry.id   1ff76aaddc60ce9d5ddc3dea43234fec
#
_cell.length_a   1.000
_cell.length_b   1.000
_cell.length_c   1.000
_cell.angle_alpha   90.00
_cell.angle_beta   90.00
_cell.angle_gamma   90.00
#
_symmetry.space_group_name_H-M   'P 1'
#
loop_
_entity.id
_entity.type
_entity.pdbx_description
1 polymer ?
#
loop_
_entity_poly.entity_id
_entity_poly.type
_entity_poly.pdbx_seq_one_letter_code
_entity_poly.pdbx_strand_id
1 'polypeptide(L)'
;MCSSDLRHVQAWEAQHGKIPPRAWVLMRTDWSKRTDPVAYQNYDETGQHTPGPDAEVVRFLIEQRDVMGFGSEAIGTDAGQGFHLRPPYPCHSLMHGAGRYGLQCLTNLDLLPPTGAMIITPPLKIQHGSGSPLRVLALVES
;
A
#
# COMPACT_ATOMS: atom_id res chain seq x y z
N MET A 1 -8.35 12.08 -9.40
CA MET A 1 -8.30 10.78 -8.70
C MET A 1 -6.91 10.20 -8.93
N CYS A 2 -6.04 10.20 -7.92
CA CYS A 2 -4.70 9.60 -8.05
C CYS A 2 -4.79 8.12 -7.69
N SER A 3 -5.28 7.30 -8.60
CA SER A 3 -5.17 5.84 -8.50
C SER A 3 -3.92 5.39 -9.26
N SER A 4 -3.13 4.51 -8.65
CA SER A 4 -2.09 3.79 -9.35
C SER A 4 -2.75 2.75 -10.25
N ASP A 5 -2.57 2.86 -11.56
CA ASP A 5 -3.06 1.88 -12.52
C ASP A 5 -1.98 0.81 -12.84
N LEU A 6 -2.40 -0.27 -13.50
CA LEU A 6 -1.51 -1.39 -13.83
C LEU A 6 -0.31 -0.98 -14.70
N ARG A 7 -0.45 0.06 -15.54
CA ARG A 7 0.65 0.57 -16.38
C ARG A 7 1.80 1.11 -15.55
N HIS A 8 1.52 1.73 -14.39
CA HIS A 8 2.57 2.20 -13.47
C HIS A 8 3.38 1.03 -12.90
N VAL A 9 2.70 -0.05 -12.49
CA VAL A 9 3.38 -1.25 -11.96
C VAL A 9 4.21 -1.93 -13.06
N GLN A 10 3.67 -2.06 -14.26
CA GLN A 10 4.37 -2.65 -15.40
C GLN A 10 5.59 -1.82 -15.83
N ALA A 11 5.45 -0.49 -15.84
CA ALA A 11 6.57 0.42 -16.12
C ALA A 11 7.67 0.33 -15.05
N TRP A 12 7.28 0.21 -13.79
CA TRP A 12 8.22 -0.02 -12.70
C TRP A 12 8.94 -1.37 -12.85
N GLU A 13 8.22 -2.46 -13.16
CA GLU A 13 8.82 -3.77 -13.40
C GLU A 13 9.78 -3.80 -14.60
N ALA A 14 9.50 -3.02 -15.63
CA ALA A 14 10.38 -2.90 -16.80
C ALA A 14 11.75 -2.29 -16.43
N GLN A 15 11.82 -1.46 -15.39
CA GLN A 15 13.05 -0.82 -14.92
C GLN A 15 13.77 -1.61 -13.83
N HIS A 16 13.05 -2.26 -12.95
CA HIS A 16 13.58 -2.84 -11.72
C HIS A 16 13.45 -4.36 -11.63
N GLY A 17 12.87 -4.98 -12.65
CA GLY A 17 12.59 -6.41 -12.66
C GLY A 17 11.24 -6.77 -12.06
N LYS A 18 10.80 -8.00 -12.30
CA LYS A 18 9.54 -8.53 -11.79
C LYS A 18 9.49 -8.49 -10.26
N ILE A 19 8.35 -8.09 -9.73
CA ILE A 19 8.06 -8.20 -8.29
C ILE A 19 8.11 -9.70 -7.92
N PRO A 20 9.01 -10.09 -6.99
CA PRO A 20 9.14 -11.49 -6.61
C PRO A 20 7.96 -11.97 -5.77
N PRO A 21 7.62 -13.26 -5.79
CA PRO A 21 6.58 -13.80 -4.92
C PRO A 21 6.93 -13.56 -3.45
N ARG A 22 5.92 -13.39 -2.63
CA ARG A 22 6.02 -13.11 -1.19
C ARG A 22 6.69 -11.76 -0.85
N ALA A 23 6.88 -10.87 -1.83
CA ALA A 23 7.33 -9.51 -1.56
C ALA A 23 6.24 -8.66 -0.92
N TRP A 24 6.65 -7.61 -0.22
CA TRP A 24 5.82 -6.47 0.09
C TRP A 24 5.91 -5.43 -1.04
N VAL A 25 4.80 -4.85 -1.42
CA VAL A 25 4.76 -3.73 -2.35
C VAL A 25 4.40 -2.47 -1.56
N LEU A 26 5.33 -1.52 -1.50
CA LEU A 26 5.17 -0.26 -0.76
C LEU A 26 4.97 0.87 -1.76
N MET A 27 3.78 1.44 -1.79
CA MET A 27 3.42 2.52 -2.70
C MET A 27 3.89 3.86 -2.13
N ARG A 28 4.97 4.40 -2.70
CA ARG A 28 5.46 5.73 -2.41
C ARG A 28 4.65 6.79 -3.18
N THR A 29 4.13 7.75 -2.47
CA THR A 29 3.35 8.87 -3.02
C THR A 29 3.81 10.21 -2.47
N ASP A 30 4.81 10.19 -1.59
CA ASP A 30 5.26 11.33 -0.77
C ASP A 30 4.12 11.92 0.09
N TRP A 31 3.06 11.15 0.31
CA TRP A 31 1.92 11.57 1.11
C TRP A 31 2.30 11.85 2.56
N SER A 32 3.23 11.08 3.09
CA SER A 32 3.77 11.21 4.45
C SER A 32 4.48 12.55 4.70
N LYS A 33 4.83 13.30 3.64
CA LYS A 33 5.42 14.65 3.76
C LYS A 33 4.41 15.73 4.07
N ARG A 34 3.11 15.42 4.08
CA ARG A 34 2.02 16.31 4.50
C ARG A 34 1.95 16.30 6.02
N THR A 35 2.51 17.32 6.68
CA THR A 35 2.59 17.41 8.14
C THR A 35 1.37 18.05 8.77
N ASP A 36 0.58 18.81 8.00
CA ASP A 36 -0.69 19.34 8.46
C ASP A 36 -1.78 18.25 8.45
N PRO A 37 -2.52 18.02 9.57
CA PRO A 37 -3.50 16.96 9.66
C PRO A 37 -4.65 17.07 8.65
N VAL A 38 -5.08 18.29 8.31
CA VAL A 38 -6.16 18.51 7.34
C VAL A 38 -5.67 18.16 5.94
N ALA A 39 -4.46 18.63 5.58
CA ALA A 39 -3.83 18.29 4.31
C ALA A 39 -3.52 16.78 4.20
N TYR A 40 -3.16 16.12 5.30
CA TYR A 40 -2.89 14.68 5.32
C TYR A 40 -4.18 13.86 5.12
N GLN A 41 -5.26 14.23 5.79
CA GLN A 41 -6.56 13.57 5.63
C GLN A 41 -7.20 13.88 4.28
N ASN A 42 -7.04 15.11 3.80
CA ASN A 42 -7.50 15.60 2.49
C ASN A 42 -8.98 15.29 2.21
N TYR A 43 -9.86 15.71 3.14
CA TYR A 43 -11.30 15.61 3.01
C TYR A 43 -11.91 16.87 2.37
N ASP A 44 -12.92 16.65 1.55
CA ASP A 44 -13.87 17.67 1.12
C ASP A 44 -15.32 17.15 1.25
N GLU A 45 -16.30 17.86 0.69
CA GLU A 45 -17.74 17.49 0.72
C GLU A 45 -18.04 16.14 0.04
N THR A 46 -17.16 15.64 -0.81
CA THR A 46 -17.30 14.36 -1.51
C THR A 46 -16.59 13.22 -0.79
N GLY A 47 -15.85 13.50 0.28
CA GLY A 47 -15.16 12.53 1.10
C GLY A 47 -13.63 12.67 1.03
N GLN A 48 -12.92 11.61 1.37
CA GLN A 48 -11.47 11.59 1.41
C GLN A 48 -10.85 11.41 0.00
N HIS A 49 -9.76 12.13 -0.28
CA HIS A 49 -9.04 12.09 -1.56
C HIS A 49 -7.56 11.69 -1.36
N THR A 50 -7.33 10.51 -0.83
CA THR A 50 -6.00 9.92 -0.69
C THR A 50 -5.67 9.00 -1.88
N PRO A 51 -4.38 8.84 -2.25
CA PRO A 51 -3.98 7.93 -3.31
C PRO A 51 -4.12 6.47 -2.88
N GLY A 52 -4.34 5.59 -3.84
CA GLY A 52 -4.39 4.14 -3.64
C GLY A 52 -4.43 3.39 -4.97
N PRO A 53 -4.28 2.07 -4.98
CA PRO A 53 -4.33 1.25 -6.19
C PRO A 53 -5.76 1.05 -6.67
N ASP A 54 -5.93 0.84 -7.97
CA ASP A 54 -7.19 0.34 -8.52
C ASP A 54 -7.34 -1.18 -8.34
N ALA A 55 -8.52 -1.71 -8.67
CA ALA A 55 -8.83 -3.13 -8.50
C ALA A 55 -7.99 -4.03 -9.42
N GLU A 56 -7.59 -3.55 -10.59
CA GLU A 56 -6.78 -4.30 -11.55
C GLU A 56 -5.36 -4.49 -11.01
N VAL A 57 -4.76 -3.44 -10.45
CA VAL A 57 -3.47 -3.53 -9.76
C VAL A 57 -3.52 -4.52 -8.62
N VAL A 58 -4.55 -4.45 -7.77
CA VAL A 58 -4.67 -5.35 -6.61
C VAL A 58 -4.79 -6.81 -7.06
N ARG A 59 -5.62 -7.11 -8.07
CA ARG A 59 -5.70 -8.48 -8.64
C ARG A 59 -4.36 -8.94 -9.21
N PHE A 60 -3.70 -8.09 -9.98
CA PHE A 60 -2.39 -8.41 -10.58
C PHE A 60 -1.35 -8.76 -9.50
N LEU A 61 -1.28 -7.97 -8.42
CA LEU A 61 -0.35 -8.21 -7.32
C LEU A 61 -0.64 -9.54 -6.60
N ILE A 62 -1.91 -9.91 -6.43
CA ILE A 62 -2.29 -11.17 -5.79
C ILE A 62 -2.05 -12.36 -6.75
N GLU A 63 -2.64 -12.30 -7.95
CA GLU A 63 -2.75 -13.45 -8.84
C GLU A 63 -1.49 -13.70 -9.67
N GLN A 64 -0.80 -12.63 -10.07
CA GLN A 64 0.34 -12.69 -10.97
C GLN A 64 1.69 -12.53 -10.27
N ARG A 65 1.69 -12.01 -9.04
CA ARG A 65 2.93 -11.74 -8.28
C ARG A 65 2.98 -12.42 -6.92
N ASP A 66 1.86 -12.98 -6.46
CA ASP A 66 1.78 -13.66 -5.15
C ASP A 66 2.40 -12.85 -4.00
N VAL A 67 2.10 -11.55 -3.95
CA VAL A 67 2.68 -10.66 -2.94
C VAL A 67 2.24 -11.01 -1.52
N MET A 68 3.09 -10.73 -0.52
CA MET A 68 2.77 -10.88 0.90
C MET A 68 1.74 -9.85 1.35
N GLY A 69 1.86 -8.62 0.88
CA GLY A 69 1.00 -7.52 1.26
C GLY A 69 1.31 -6.23 0.51
N PHE A 70 0.50 -5.23 0.82
CA PHE A 70 0.58 -3.90 0.23
C PHE A 70 0.67 -2.83 1.32
N GLY A 71 1.52 -1.82 1.12
CA GLY A 71 1.71 -0.71 2.04
C GLY A 71 1.53 0.65 1.39
N SER A 72 0.98 1.62 2.13
CA SER A 72 0.70 2.98 1.69
C SER A 72 1.18 4.01 2.73
N GLU A 73 1.56 5.20 2.26
CA GLU A 73 1.85 6.35 3.12
C GLU A 73 0.57 7.08 3.57
N ALA A 74 -0.54 6.87 2.88
CA ALA A 74 -1.82 7.48 3.22
C ALA A 74 -2.56 6.72 4.34
N ILE A 75 -3.66 7.30 4.81
CA ILE A 75 -4.62 6.62 5.68
C ILE A 75 -5.35 5.56 4.86
N GLY A 76 -5.22 4.31 5.28
CA GLY A 76 -5.75 3.18 4.54
C GLY A 76 -4.84 2.71 3.40
N THR A 77 -5.10 1.50 2.93
CA THR A 77 -4.40 0.90 1.80
C THR A 77 -5.12 1.16 0.46
N ASP A 78 -6.38 1.57 0.52
CA ASP A 78 -7.19 1.95 -0.65
C ASP A 78 -7.16 3.46 -0.90
N ALA A 79 -7.49 3.87 -2.12
CA ALA A 79 -7.76 5.27 -2.42
C ALA A 79 -8.95 5.78 -1.60
N GLY A 80 -8.93 7.05 -1.19
CA GLY A 80 -10.01 7.65 -0.40
C GLY A 80 -11.38 7.55 -1.09
N GLN A 81 -11.41 7.58 -2.42
CA GLN A 81 -12.61 7.36 -3.24
C GLN A 81 -12.80 5.89 -3.66
N GLY A 82 -12.15 4.96 -2.97
CA GLY A 82 -12.15 3.52 -3.28
C GLY A 82 -13.53 2.87 -3.28
N PHE A 83 -14.53 3.48 -2.64
CA PHE A 83 -15.91 2.99 -2.66
C PHE A 83 -16.57 3.07 -4.05
N HIS A 84 -16.04 3.87 -4.95
CA HIS A 84 -16.48 3.93 -6.35
C HIS A 84 -15.87 2.82 -7.24
N LEU A 85 -14.84 2.14 -6.76
CA LEU A 85 -14.21 1.04 -7.50
C LEU A 85 -15.05 -0.24 -7.49
N ARG A 86 -14.66 -1.24 -8.26
CA ARG A 86 -15.34 -2.55 -8.33
C ARG A 86 -14.32 -3.70 -8.21
N PRO A 87 -14.32 -4.45 -7.08
CA PRO A 87 -15.16 -4.23 -5.89
C PRO A 87 -14.78 -2.92 -5.17
N PRO A 88 -15.66 -2.40 -4.29
CA PRO A 88 -15.31 -1.27 -3.43
C PRO A 88 -14.11 -1.61 -2.54
N TYR A 89 -13.23 -0.62 -2.34
CA TYR A 89 -12.03 -0.78 -1.49
C TYR A 89 -11.23 -2.05 -1.84
N PRO A 90 -10.63 -2.13 -3.04
CA PRO A 90 -10.04 -3.38 -3.55
C PRO A 90 -8.93 -3.97 -2.67
N CYS A 91 -8.14 -3.17 -1.95
CA CYS A 91 -7.19 -3.72 -0.99
C CYS A 91 -7.90 -4.42 0.16
N HIS A 92 -8.94 -3.81 0.73
CA HIS A 92 -9.72 -4.46 1.78
C HIS A 92 -10.48 -5.68 1.24
N SER A 93 -11.14 -5.54 0.10
CA SER A 93 -12.00 -6.61 -0.45
C SER A 93 -11.22 -7.78 -1.02
N LEU A 94 -10.12 -7.53 -1.74
CA LEU A 94 -9.37 -8.56 -2.46
C LEU A 94 -8.08 -8.94 -1.75
N MET A 95 -7.22 -7.99 -1.37
CA MET A 95 -5.91 -8.27 -0.77
C MET A 95 -6.08 -8.95 0.59
N HIS A 96 -6.88 -8.36 1.50
CA HIS A 96 -7.14 -8.97 2.80
C HIS A 96 -8.05 -10.19 2.68
N GLY A 97 -9.02 -10.19 1.75
CA GLY A 97 -9.83 -11.37 1.42
C GLY A 97 -9.01 -12.58 0.95
N ALA A 98 -7.86 -12.36 0.30
CA ALA A 98 -6.89 -13.39 -0.07
C ALA A 98 -5.90 -13.74 1.07
N GLY A 99 -6.13 -13.29 2.31
CA GLY A 99 -5.24 -13.53 3.45
C GLY A 99 -3.90 -12.79 3.36
N ARG A 100 -3.84 -11.69 2.62
CA ARG A 100 -2.65 -10.83 2.50
C ARG A 100 -2.73 -9.66 3.46
N TYR A 101 -1.58 -9.08 3.77
CA TYR A 101 -1.46 -8.02 4.77
C TYR A 101 -1.56 -6.63 4.17
N GLY A 102 -1.90 -5.64 5.03
CA GLY A 102 -1.89 -4.22 4.71
C GLY A 102 -1.09 -3.41 5.73
N LEU A 103 -0.34 -2.43 5.25
CA LEU A 103 0.33 -1.41 6.05
C LEU A 103 -0.17 -0.04 5.61
N GLN A 104 -0.44 0.84 6.56
CA GLN A 104 -0.88 2.20 6.29
C GLN A 104 -0.06 3.21 7.09
N CYS A 105 -0.15 4.48 6.70
CA CYS A 105 0.55 5.58 7.36
C CYS A 105 2.06 5.37 7.43
N LEU A 106 2.64 4.75 6.40
CA LEU A 106 4.08 4.58 6.27
C LEU A 106 4.74 5.94 6.03
N THR A 107 6.01 6.04 6.40
CA THR A 107 6.84 7.23 6.15
C THR A 107 8.24 6.81 5.70
N ASN A 108 9.01 7.77 5.18
CA ASN A 108 10.39 7.56 4.74
C ASN A 108 10.56 6.54 3.60
N LEU A 109 9.52 6.30 2.79
CA LEU A 109 9.65 5.39 1.64
C LEU A 109 10.59 5.96 0.56
N ASP A 110 10.84 7.26 0.58
CA ASP A 110 11.81 7.93 -0.30
C ASP A 110 13.27 7.61 0.04
N LEU A 111 13.53 7.06 1.23
CA LEU A 111 14.86 6.62 1.65
C LEU A 111 15.15 5.15 1.27
N LEU A 112 14.15 4.42 0.78
CA LEU A 112 14.31 3.02 0.41
C LEU A 112 14.75 2.88 -1.05
N PRO A 113 15.63 1.90 -1.35
CA PRO A 113 15.86 1.52 -2.74
C PRO A 113 14.58 0.93 -3.34
N PRO A 114 14.44 0.96 -4.68
CA PRO A 114 13.24 0.40 -5.33
C PRO A 114 13.07 -1.11 -5.07
N THR A 115 14.16 -1.83 -4.83
CA THR A 115 14.17 -3.27 -4.49
C THR A 115 15.23 -3.57 -3.45
N GLY A 116 15.18 -4.76 -2.83
CA GLY A 116 16.24 -5.27 -1.95
C GLY A 116 16.09 -4.90 -0.48
N ALA A 117 15.19 -4.00 -0.11
CA ALA A 117 14.93 -3.74 1.30
C ALA A 117 14.20 -4.93 1.97
N MET A 118 14.63 -5.30 3.16
CA MET A 118 13.89 -6.22 4.03
C MET A 118 13.09 -5.41 5.04
N ILE A 119 11.78 -5.66 5.14
CA ILE A 119 10.94 -5.00 6.15
C ILE A 119 10.57 -5.93 7.29
N ILE A 120 10.52 -5.38 8.50
CA ILE A 120 10.14 -6.07 9.73
C ILE A 120 8.86 -5.39 10.24
N THR A 121 7.77 -6.16 10.32
CA THR A 121 6.42 -5.65 10.60
C THR A 121 5.72 -6.47 11.69
N PRO A 122 6.26 -6.53 12.94
CA PRO A 122 5.69 -7.35 14.01
C PRO A 122 4.41 -6.72 14.57
N PRO A 123 3.22 -7.29 14.34
CA PRO A 123 1.99 -6.81 14.96
C PRO A 123 1.92 -7.22 16.43
N LEU A 124 1.07 -6.53 17.20
CA LEU A 124 0.72 -6.97 18.54
C LEU A 124 -0.07 -8.29 18.49
N LYS A 125 0.24 -9.20 19.38
CA LYS A 125 -0.47 -10.50 19.50
C LYS A 125 -1.79 -10.32 20.27
N ILE A 126 -2.79 -9.78 19.61
CA ILE A 126 -4.13 -9.56 20.18
C ILE A 126 -5.01 -10.75 19.82
N GLN A 127 -5.60 -11.40 20.79
CA GLN A 127 -6.54 -12.48 20.57
C GLN A 127 -7.76 -11.99 19.78
N HIS A 128 -8.07 -12.63 18.65
CA HIS A 128 -9.12 -12.24 17.71
C HIS A 128 -8.95 -10.82 17.11
N GLY A 129 -7.74 -10.23 17.19
CA GLY A 129 -7.45 -8.94 16.58
C GLY A 129 -7.26 -9.05 15.08
N SER A 130 -7.81 -8.09 14.33
CA SER A 130 -7.64 -7.97 12.88
C SER A 130 -6.47 -7.06 12.47
N GLY A 131 -5.94 -6.28 13.39
CA GLY A 131 -4.83 -5.37 13.17
C GLY A 131 -4.37 -4.69 14.45
N SER A 132 -3.25 -3.99 14.38
CA SER A 132 -2.70 -3.24 15.51
C SER A 132 -1.76 -2.14 15.03
N PRO A 133 -1.51 -1.09 15.84
CA PRO A 133 -0.34 -0.24 15.66
C PRO A 133 0.94 -1.07 15.71
N LEU A 134 1.92 -0.70 14.89
CA LEU A 134 3.23 -1.34 14.91
C LEU A 134 4.34 -0.37 14.43
N ARG A 135 5.58 -0.70 14.74
CA ARG A 135 6.75 -0.01 14.19
C ARG A 135 7.25 -0.82 12.99
N VAL A 136 7.15 -0.25 11.79
CA VAL A 136 7.78 -0.82 10.60
C VAL A 136 9.26 -0.41 10.58
N LEU A 137 10.15 -1.39 10.41
CA LEU A 137 11.58 -1.17 10.22
C LEU A 137 11.98 -1.68 8.85
N ALA A 138 12.91 -0.99 8.21
CA ALA A 138 13.50 -1.43 6.94
C ALA A 138 15.02 -1.62 7.13
N LEU A 139 15.51 -2.76 6.68
CA LEU A 139 16.94 -3.05 6.55
C LEU A 139 17.31 -2.90 5.08
N VAL A 140 18.33 -2.10 4.81
CA VAL A 140 18.87 -1.86 3.46
C VAL A 140 20.36 -2.17 3.47
N GLU A 141 20.87 -2.65 2.35
CA GLU A 141 22.33 -2.78 2.16
C GLU A 141 22.95 -1.38 2.09
N SER A 142 24.11 -1.23 2.71
CA SER A 142 24.91 0.01 2.75
C SER A 142 25.74 0.19 1.49
#